data_193dd79401d8dd7fdb92b3457b66b149
#
_entry.id   193dd79401d8dd7fdb92b3457b66b149
#
_cell.length_a   1.000
_cell.length_b   1.000
_cell.length_c   1.000
_cell.angle_alpha   90.00
_cell.angle_beta   90.00
_cell.angle_gamma   90.00
#
_symmetry.space_group_name_H-M   'P 1'
#
loop_
_entity.id
_entity.type
_entity.pdbx_description
1 polymer ?
#
loop_
_entity_poly.entity_id
_entity_poly.type
_entity_poly.pdbx_seq_one_letter_code
_entity_poly.pdbx_strand_id
1 'polypeptide(L)'
;MTKGLSWGWTAIKYLAVFLVIYTAINWWRQPVMPANPDLQLTDYQGQTVDIAAMSHDSPVLVYFWGSWCAVCKITSPTVQSLAQSSPYPVVTIAIQSGDNQELRQYLKAKSFNFTTINDEEGDIFKAWQGQVTPSFVILKDGEMTQGLTGVQPEWSLRLRLWLSSVF
;
A
#
# COMPACT_ATOMS: atom_id res chain seq x y z
N MET A 1 -48.55 8.32 -5.58
CA MET A 1 -47.21 8.21 -6.19
C MET A 1 -46.05 8.75 -5.34
N THR A 2 -46.18 8.91 -4.02
CA THR A 2 -45.17 9.55 -3.14
C THR A 2 -44.30 8.58 -2.33
N LYS A 3 -44.62 7.29 -2.27
CA LYS A 3 -43.85 6.30 -1.48
C LYS A 3 -42.51 5.89 -2.08
N GLY A 4 -42.30 6.00 -3.38
CA GLY A 4 -41.04 5.66 -4.04
C GLY A 4 -39.93 6.70 -3.81
N LEU A 5 -40.30 7.97 -3.65
CA LEU A 5 -39.36 9.07 -3.46
C LEU A 5 -38.77 9.07 -2.04
N SER A 6 -39.56 8.67 -1.03
CA SER A 6 -39.12 8.55 0.36
C SER A 6 -38.11 7.41 0.57
N TRP A 7 -38.26 6.31 -0.17
CA TRP A 7 -37.34 5.16 -0.08
C TRP A 7 -35.97 5.48 -0.72
N GLY A 8 -35.98 6.23 -1.83
CA GLY A 8 -34.73 6.74 -2.45
C GLY A 8 -33.94 7.66 -1.49
N TRP A 9 -34.61 8.58 -0.81
CA TRP A 9 -33.97 9.45 0.21
C TRP A 9 -33.38 8.67 1.37
N THR A 10 -34.09 7.65 1.83
CA THR A 10 -33.64 6.79 2.91
C THR A 10 -32.39 6.00 2.51
N ALA A 11 -32.39 5.41 1.32
CA ALA A 11 -31.23 4.69 0.79
C ALA A 11 -30.00 5.60 0.62
N ILE A 12 -30.18 6.83 0.14
CA ILE A 12 -29.10 7.82 0.01
C ILE A 12 -28.52 8.20 1.36
N LYS A 13 -29.35 8.39 2.38
CA LYS A 13 -28.89 8.67 3.76
C LYS A 13 -28.03 7.53 4.32
N TYR A 14 -28.48 6.27 4.19
CA TYR A 14 -27.70 5.13 4.67
C TYR A 14 -26.40 4.95 3.89
N LEU A 15 -26.39 5.19 2.57
CA LEU A 15 -25.20 5.17 1.76
C LEU A 15 -24.21 6.27 2.20
N ALA A 16 -24.70 7.48 2.45
CA ALA A 16 -23.87 8.59 2.92
C ALA A 16 -23.25 8.28 4.29
N VAL A 17 -24.05 7.79 5.24
CA VAL A 17 -23.56 7.37 6.58
C VAL A 17 -22.54 6.25 6.45
N PHE A 18 -22.81 5.25 5.61
CA PHE A 18 -21.85 4.16 5.34
C PHE A 18 -20.54 4.69 4.78
N LEU A 19 -20.58 5.59 3.79
CA LEU A 19 -19.38 6.19 3.20
C LEU A 19 -18.58 7.01 4.22
N VAL A 20 -19.24 7.77 5.09
CA VAL A 20 -18.59 8.53 6.15
C VAL A 20 -17.89 7.60 7.15
N ILE A 21 -18.59 6.57 7.62
CA ILE A 21 -18.00 5.59 8.55
C ILE A 21 -16.85 4.84 7.87
N TYR A 22 -17.03 4.41 6.63
CA TYR A 22 -16.01 3.70 5.86
C TYR A 22 -14.74 4.55 5.67
N THR A 23 -14.90 5.83 5.29
CA THR A 23 -13.76 6.75 5.12
C THR A 23 -13.08 7.05 6.46
N ALA A 24 -13.83 7.24 7.54
CA ALA A 24 -13.27 7.47 8.88
C ALA A 24 -12.46 6.25 9.37
N ILE A 25 -12.98 5.04 9.19
CA ILE A 25 -12.27 3.81 9.58
C ILE A 25 -11.00 3.63 8.74
N ASN A 26 -11.06 3.86 7.43
CA ASN A 26 -9.88 3.73 6.56
C ASN A 26 -8.82 4.78 6.91
N TRP A 27 -9.23 6.01 7.21
CA TRP A 27 -8.31 7.07 7.65
C TRP A 27 -7.63 6.72 8.99
N TRP A 28 -8.37 6.13 9.92
CA TRP A 28 -7.78 5.70 11.20
C TRP A 28 -6.77 4.55 11.04
N ARG A 29 -7.02 3.64 10.08
CA ARG A 29 -6.21 2.43 9.88
C ARG A 29 -5.02 2.60 8.95
N GLN A 30 -4.89 3.75 8.30
CA GLN A 30 -3.76 3.98 7.39
C GLN A 30 -2.44 3.98 8.17
N PRO A 31 -1.35 3.48 7.58
CA PRO A 31 -0.02 3.63 8.16
C PRO A 31 0.32 5.10 8.39
N VAL A 32 1.12 5.36 9.41
CA VAL A 32 1.63 6.69 9.74
C VAL A 32 3.15 6.62 9.68
N MET A 33 3.75 7.51 8.92
CA MET A 33 5.20 7.59 8.82
C MET A 33 5.80 7.96 10.17
N PRO A 34 6.81 7.23 10.67
CA PRO A 34 7.52 7.62 11.90
C PRO A 34 8.25 8.96 11.71
N ALA A 35 8.52 9.66 12.82
CA ALA A 35 9.19 10.97 12.77
C ALA A 35 10.63 10.89 12.19
N ASN A 36 11.29 9.75 12.39
CA ASN A 36 12.62 9.47 11.83
C ASN A 36 12.56 8.08 11.14
N PRO A 37 12.00 7.99 9.92
CA PRO A 37 11.91 6.73 9.23
C PRO A 37 13.28 6.28 8.73
N ASP A 38 13.60 5.00 8.92
CA ASP A 38 14.67 4.40 8.15
C ASP A 38 14.14 4.12 6.74
N LEU A 39 14.59 4.91 5.78
CA LEU A 39 14.23 4.79 4.36
C LEU A 39 15.34 4.17 3.51
N GLN A 40 16.49 3.83 4.13
CA GLN A 40 17.57 3.10 3.49
C GLN A 40 17.55 1.65 3.98
N LEU A 41 16.83 0.81 3.27
CA LEU A 41 16.55 -0.56 3.63
C LEU A 41 17.32 -1.54 2.73
N THR A 42 17.38 -2.81 3.14
CA THR A 42 17.99 -3.87 2.35
C THR A 42 16.91 -4.83 1.86
N ASP A 43 16.91 -5.14 0.57
CA ASP A 43 15.97 -6.11 0.01
C ASP A 43 16.36 -7.57 0.36
N TYR A 44 15.45 -8.50 0.06
CA TYR A 44 15.68 -9.92 0.33
C TYR A 44 16.86 -10.54 -0.47
N GLN A 45 17.44 -9.80 -1.40
CA GLN A 45 18.63 -10.20 -2.19
C GLN A 45 19.92 -9.59 -1.66
N GLY A 46 19.84 -8.73 -0.65
CA GLY A 46 20.97 -8.02 -0.05
C GLY A 46 21.33 -6.70 -0.74
N GLN A 47 20.46 -6.18 -1.61
CA GLN A 47 20.67 -4.90 -2.28
C GLN A 47 20.11 -3.75 -1.45
N THR A 48 20.84 -2.64 -1.38
CA THR A 48 20.36 -1.43 -0.71
C THR A 48 19.27 -0.76 -1.55
N VAL A 49 18.16 -0.45 -0.90
CA VAL A 49 17.01 0.27 -1.46
C VAL A 49 16.86 1.58 -0.71
N ASP A 50 17.24 2.68 -1.32
CA ASP A 50 17.12 4.02 -0.75
C ASP A 50 15.81 4.66 -1.20
N ILE A 51 14.76 4.45 -0.39
CA ILE A 51 13.41 4.96 -0.67
C ILE A 51 13.39 6.49 -0.60
N ALA A 52 14.22 7.11 0.26
CA ALA A 52 14.31 8.55 0.35
C ALA A 52 14.84 9.14 -0.96
N ALA A 53 15.98 8.66 -1.45
CA ALA A 53 16.54 9.11 -2.71
C ALA A 53 15.56 8.90 -3.89
N MET A 54 14.93 7.72 -3.98
CA MET A 54 13.93 7.43 -5.01
C MET A 54 12.75 8.40 -4.95
N SER A 55 12.32 8.81 -3.74
CA SER A 55 11.17 9.71 -3.56
C SER A 55 11.45 11.16 -3.93
N HIS A 56 12.72 11.59 -3.96
CA HIS A 56 13.12 12.91 -4.47
C HIS A 56 12.97 13.01 -5.99
N ASP A 57 13.27 11.93 -6.70
CA ASP A 57 13.15 11.91 -8.16
C ASP A 57 11.68 11.81 -8.62
N SER A 58 10.90 10.96 -7.96
CA SER A 58 9.49 10.75 -8.28
C SER A 58 8.72 10.13 -7.11
N PRO A 59 7.38 10.24 -7.06
CA PRO A 59 6.60 9.56 -6.03
C PRO A 59 6.86 8.05 -6.01
N VAL A 60 7.06 7.50 -4.81
CA VAL A 60 7.29 6.07 -4.59
C VAL A 60 6.08 5.44 -3.92
N LEU A 61 5.62 4.33 -4.46
CA LEU A 61 4.61 3.50 -3.79
C LEU A 61 5.30 2.49 -2.88
N VAL A 62 5.03 2.54 -1.59
CA VAL A 62 5.40 1.51 -0.61
C VAL A 62 4.17 0.65 -0.31
N TYR A 63 4.28 -0.66 -0.52
CA TYR A 63 3.22 -1.62 -0.35
C TYR A 63 3.54 -2.61 0.77
N PHE A 64 2.78 -2.59 1.84
CA PHE A 64 2.87 -3.50 2.97
C PHE A 64 1.94 -4.69 2.77
N TRP A 65 2.49 -5.91 2.82
CA TRP A 65 1.75 -7.15 2.56
C TRP A 65 2.34 -8.36 3.29
N GLY A 66 1.63 -9.48 3.26
CA GLY A 66 2.15 -10.74 3.80
C GLY A 66 1.75 -11.93 2.93
N SER A 67 2.59 -12.95 2.87
CA SER A 67 2.31 -14.20 2.15
C SER A 67 1.10 -14.95 2.71
N TRP A 68 0.83 -14.77 3.98
CA TRP A 68 -0.30 -15.31 4.74
C TRP A 68 -1.61 -14.53 4.52
N CYS A 69 -1.55 -13.30 4.03
CA CYS A 69 -2.68 -12.38 3.91
C CYS A 69 -3.56 -12.75 2.69
N ALA A 70 -4.78 -13.19 2.93
CA ALA A 70 -5.70 -13.60 1.85
C ALA A 70 -6.05 -12.44 0.89
N VAL A 71 -6.27 -11.23 1.42
CA VAL A 71 -6.60 -10.04 0.63
C VAL A 71 -5.38 -9.60 -0.19
N CYS A 72 -4.16 -9.76 0.35
CA CYS A 72 -2.92 -9.45 -0.37
C CYS A 72 -2.73 -10.34 -1.60
N LYS A 73 -3.19 -11.61 -1.56
CA LYS A 73 -3.13 -12.52 -2.72
C LYS A 73 -3.95 -12.00 -3.92
N ILE A 74 -4.99 -11.22 -3.65
CA ILE A 74 -5.82 -10.57 -4.69
C ILE A 74 -5.18 -9.26 -5.14
N THR A 75 -4.53 -8.53 -4.24
CA THR A 75 -3.98 -7.20 -4.50
C THR A 75 -2.60 -7.23 -5.13
N SER A 76 -1.74 -8.18 -4.74
CA SER A 76 -0.35 -8.25 -5.21
C SER A 76 -0.19 -8.37 -6.73
N PRO A 77 -1.06 -9.08 -7.49
CA PRO A 77 -1.00 -9.05 -8.95
C PRO A 77 -1.19 -7.65 -9.56
N THR A 78 -2.06 -6.83 -8.95
CA THR A 78 -2.25 -5.42 -9.35
C THR A 78 -0.99 -4.60 -9.08
N VAL A 79 -0.35 -4.81 -7.93
CA VAL A 79 0.93 -4.15 -7.59
C VAL A 79 2.06 -4.60 -8.52
N GLN A 80 2.09 -5.89 -8.88
CA GLN A 80 3.04 -6.41 -9.87
C GLN A 80 2.86 -5.76 -11.24
N SER A 81 1.62 -5.63 -11.73
CA SER A 81 1.32 -4.92 -12.97
C SER A 81 1.79 -3.46 -12.91
N LEU A 82 1.50 -2.79 -11.80
CA LEU A 82 1.92 -1.40 -11.58
C LEU A 82 3.45 -1.27 -11.59
N ALA A 83 4.17 -2.15 -10.89
CA ALA A 83 5.63 -2.14 -10.82
C ALA A 83 6.30 -2.31 -12.18
N GLN A 84 5.65 -3.05 -13.10
CA GLN A 84 6.18 -3.30 -14.44
C GLN A 84 5.85 -2.21 -15.47
N SER A 85 4.73 -1.52 -15.30
CA SER A 85 4.15 -0.65 -16.33
C SER A 85 4.01 0.82 -15.93
N SER A 86 4.32 1.16 -14.66
CA SER A 86 4.30 2.53 -14.15
C SER A 86 5.69 3.18 -14.28
N PRO A 87 5.77 4.49 -14.56
CA PRO A 87 7.02 5.23 -14.45
C PRO A 87 7.45 5.47 -12.99
N TYR A 88 6.56 5.24 -12.04
CA TYR A 88 6.81 5.46 -10.62
C TYR A 88 7.35 4.20 -9.94
N PRO A 89 8.40 4.33 -9.10
CA PRO A 89 8.96 3.21 -8.38
C PRO A 89 7.94 2.56 -7.44
N VAL A 90 8.02 1.23 -7.33
CA VAL A 90 7.23 0.45 -6.39
C VAL A 90 8.17 -0.37 -5.51
N VAL A 91 8.13 -0.13 -4.21
CA VAL A 91 8.85 -0.90 -3.19
C VAL A 91 7.84 -1.65 -2.35
N THR A 92 8.08 -2.91 -2.07
CA THR A 92 7.18 -3.70 -1.24
C THR A 92 7.86 -4.15 0.03
N ILE A 93 7.10 -4.27 1.11
CA ILE A 93 7.56 -4.73 2.42
C ILE A 93 6.73 -5.94 2.79
N ALA A 94 7.39 -7.10 2.80
CA ALA A 94 6.78 -8.39 3.13
C ALA A 94 6.86 -8.60 4.64
N ILE A 95 5.72 -8.58 5.31
CA ILE A 95 5.60 -8.65 6.76
C ILE A 95 5.45 -10.11 7.18
N GLN A 96 6.33 -10.58 8.08
CA GLN A 96 6.24 -11.92 8.70
C GLN A 96 5.94 -13.01 7.66
N SER A 97 6.66 -12.95 6.54
CA SER A 97 6.45 -13.83 5.38
C SER A 97 7.51 -14.95 5.29
N GLY A 98 8.16 -15.26 6.41
CA GLY A 98 9.24 -16.19 6.55
C GLY A 98 10.61 -15.55 6.33
N ASP A 99 11.65 -16.37 6.28
CA ASP A 99 13.00 -15.91 5.99
C ASP A 99 13.19 -15.51 4.52
N ASN A 100 14.36 -14.99 4.18
CA ASN A 100 14.66 -14.57 2.79
C ASN A 100 14.58 -15.72 1.77
N GLN A 101 14.79 -16.97 2.19
CA GLN A 101 14.70 -18.14 1.30
C GLN A 101 13.23 -18.47 1.02
N GLU A 102 12.40 -18.49 2.05
CA GLU A 102 10.95 -18.74 1.95
C GLU A 102 10.28 -17.65 1.14
N LEU A 103 10.61 -16.37 1.42
CA LEU A 103 10.10 -15.23 0.67
C LEU A 103 10.47 -15.32 -0.82
N ARG A 104 11.73 -15.68 -1.14
CA ARG A 104 12.20 -15.88 -2.52
C ARG A 104 11.41 -16.97 -3.22
N GLN A 105 11.14 -18.09 -2.55
CA GLN A 105 10.36 -19.19 -3.11
C GLN A 105 8.92 -18.75 -3.38
N TYR A 106 8.31 -18.00 -2.46
CA TYR A 106 6.97 -17.47 -2.62
C TYR A 106 6.87 -16.51 -3.82
N LEU A 107 7.77 -15.53 -3.90
CA LEU A 107 7.81 -14.56 -5.00
C LEU A 107 7.98 -15.25 -6.35
N LYS A 108 8.89 -16.22 -6.43
CA LYS A 108 9.10 -17.04 -7.64
C LYS A 108 7.84 -17.84 -8.02
N ALA A 109 7.20 -18.51 -7.07
CA ALA A 109 6.00 -19.30 -7.30
C ALA A 109 4.81 -18.44 -7.79
N LYS A 110 4.78 -17.15 -7.41
CA LYS A 110 3.76 -16.18 -7.83
C LYS A 110 4.16 -15.35 -9.05
N SER A 111 5.38 -15.54 -9.58
CA SER A 111 5.96 -14.72 -10.66
C SER A 111 5.98 -13.22 -10.31
N PHE A 112 6.21 -12.90 -9.04
CA PHE A 112 6.39 -11.52 -8.58
C PHE A 112 7.88 -11.15 -8.65
N ASN A 113 8.17 -9.99 -9.26
CA ASN A 113 9.52 -9.47 -9.44
C ASN A 113 9.67 -8.01 -8.99
N PHE A 114 8.73 -7.49 -8.24
CA PHE A 114 8.84 -6.18 -7.61
C PHE A 114 9.91 -6.20 -6.51
N THR A 115 10.56 -5.05 -6.29
CA THR A 115 11.52 -4.87 -5.20
C THR A 115 10.85 -5.16 -3.86
N THR A 116 11.42 -6.08 -3.06
CA THR A 116 10.81 -6.51 -1.80
C THR A 116 11.82 -6.48 -0.65
N ILE A 117 11.46 -5.79 0.42
CA ILE A 117 12.15 -5.82 1.71
C ILE A 117 11.46 -6.88 2.57
N ASN A 118 12.24 -7.75 3.23
CA ASN A 118 11.71 -8.73 4.15
C ASN A 118 11.66 -8.14 5.56
N ASP A 119 10.46 -7.88 6.04
CA ASP A 119 10.17 -7.47 7.41
C ASP A 119 9.77 -8.71 8.22
N GLU A 120 10.77 -9.58 8.46
CA GLU A 120 10.57 -10.92 9.04
C GLU A 120 9.91 -10.84 10.42
N GLU A 121 10.30 -9.87 11.25
CA GLU A 121 9.75 -9.67 12.59
C GLU A 121 8.55 -8.71 12.61
N GLY A 122 8.31 -7.96 11.53
CA GLY A 122 7.23 -6.97 11.44
C GLY A 122 7.57 -5.63 12.10
N ASP A 123 8.85 -5.36 12.33
CA ASP A 123 9.30 -4.14 13.03
C ASP A 123 9.15 -2.88 12.18
N ILE A 124 9.39 -3.00 10.87
CA ILE A 124 9.18 -1.88 9.93
C ILE A 124 7.70 -1.51 9.92
N PHE A 125 6.83 -2.49 9.73
CA PHE A 125 5.39 -2.26 9.71
C PHE A 125 4.87 -1.66 11.02
N LYS A 126 5.37 -2.15 12.15
CA LYS A 126 5.04 -1.63 13.48
C LYS A 126 5.54 -0.20 13.68
N ALA A 127 6.78 0.12 13.22
CA ALA A 127 7.32 1.48 13.27
C ALA A 127 6.45 2.46 12.48
N TRP A 128 5.88 2.02 11.35
CA TRP A 128 4.92 2.77 10.54
C TRP A 128 3.48 2.73 11.09
N GLN A 129 3.30 2.30 12.32
CA GLN A 129 1.98 2.16 12.98
C GLN A 129 0.96 1.38 12.16
N GLY A 130 1.43 0.45 11.32
CA GLY A 130 0.59 -0.37 10.47
C GLY A 130 -0.33 -1.27 11.29
N GLN A 131 -1.60 -1.32 10.91
CA GLN A 131 -2.64 -2.06 11.65
C GLN A 131 -3.24 -3.19 10.83
N VAL A 132 -3.28 -3.03 9.51
CA VAL A 132 -3.92 -3.98 8.60
C VAL A 132 -3.12 -4.12 7.31
N THR A 133 -3.23 -5.29 6.68
CA THR A 133 -2.69 -5.55 5.34
C THR A 133 -3.82 -5.94 4.39
N PRO A 134 -3.75 -5.55 3.13
CA PRO A 134 -2.74 -4.71 2.49
C PRO A 134 -2.84 -3.23 2.91
N SER A 135 -1.69 -2.58 3.03
CA SER A 135 -1.59 -1.14 3.24
C SER A 135 -0.62 -0.52 2.24
N PHE A 136 -0.85 0.73 1.90
CA PHE A 136 -0.04 1.47 0.94
C PHE A 136 0.33 2.83 1.50
N VAL A 137 1.52 3.28 1.15
CA VAL A 137 2.00 4.62 1.42
C VAL A 137 2.57 5.19 0.14
N ILE A 138 2.28 6.44 -0.16
CA ILE A 138 2.93 7.19 -1.23
C ILE A 138 3.85 8.20 -0.58
N LEU A 139 5.13 8.12 -0.96
CA LEU A 139 6.18 9.03 -0.52
C LEU A 139 6.58 9.96 -1.66
N LYS A 140 6.82 11.22 -1.33
CA LYS A 140 7.40 12.22 -2.21
C LYS A 140 8.33 13.13 -1.37
N ASP A 141 9.53 13.37 -1.85
CA ASP A 141 10.54 14.19 -1.17
C ASP A 141 10.88 13.73 0.26
N GLY A 142 10.86 12.41 0.50
CA GLY A 142 11.11 11.82 1.80
C GLY A 142 9.94 11.89 2.77
N GLU A 143 8.80 12.44 2.36
CA GLU A 143 7.61 12.59 3.21
C GLU A 143 6.44 11.75 2.72
N MET A 144 5.59 11.34 3.66
CA MET A 144 4.37 10.61 3.34
C MET A 144 3.29 11.58 2.87
N THR A 145 2.87 11.46 1.61
CA THR A 145 1.78 12.26 1.04
C THR A 145 0.40 11.60 1.23
N GLN A 146 0.33 10.28 1.17
CA GLN A 146 -0.91 9.53 1.29
C GLN A 146 -0.70 8.17 1.97
N GLY A 147 -1.67 7.75 2.80
CA GLY A 147 -1.80 6.40 3.32
C GLY A 147 -3.12 5.77 2.90
N LEU A 148 -3.10 4.48 2.55
CA LEU A 148 -4.28 3.76 2.08
C LEU A 148 -4.28 2.34 2.68
N THR A 149 -5.47 1.77 2.84
CA THR A 149 -5.63 0.38 3.31
C THR A 149 -6.62 -0.39 2.43
N GLY A 150 -6.54 -1.71 2.46
CA GLY A 150 -7.43 -2.59 1.73
C GLY A 150 -7.15 -2.66 0.22
N VAL A 151 -8.07 -3.24 -0.52
CA VAL A 151 -7.93 -3.44 -1.97
C VAL A 151 -7.96 -2.10 -2.69
N GLN A 152 -6.92 -1.85 -3.50
CA GLN A 152 -6.83 -0.65 -4.33
C GLN A 152 -6.83 -1.06 -5.81
N PRO A 153 -7.74 -0.52 -6.63
CA PRO A 153 -7.68 -0.71 -8.08
C PRO A 153 -6.43 -0.04 -8.67
N GLU A 154 -5.85 -0.64 -9.70
CA GLU A 154 -4.63 -0.12 -10.33
C GLU A 154 -4.77 1.33 -10.82
N TRP A 155 -5.89 1.66 -11.44
CA TRP A 155 -6.15 3.02 -11.90
C TRP A 155 -6.15 4.06 -10.77
N SER A 156 -6.62 3.66 -9.57
CA SER A 156 -6.62 4.53 -8.39
C SER A 156 -5.19 4.79 -7.90
N LEU A 157 -4.34 3.76 -7.84
CA LEU A 157 -2.93 3.90 -7.48
C LEU A 157 -2.17 4.77 -8.49
N ARG A 158 -2.39 4.55 -9.80
CA ARG A 158 -1.80 5.37 -10.86
C ARG A 158 -2.18 6.84 -10.76
N LEU A 159 -3.47 7.12 -10.56
CA LEU A 159 -3.97 8.49 -10.42
C LEU A 159 -3.35 9.18 -9.20
N ARG A 160 -3.25 8.49 -8.07
CA ARG A 160 -2.67 9.03 -6.84
C ARG A 160 -1.18 9.31 -6.96
N LEU A 161 -0.42 8.42 -7.59
CA LEU A 161 0.99 8.62 -7.88
C LEU A 161 1.19 9.82 -8.81
N TRP A 162 0.38 9.91 -9.86
CA TRP A 162 0.42 11.07 -10.75
C TRP A 162 0.07 12.38 -10.02
N LEU A 163 -0.97 12.40 -9.19
CA LEU A 163 -1.31 13.58 -8.39
C LEU A 163 -0.15 13.98 -7.46
N SER A 164 0.49 13.02 -6.79
CA SER A 164 1.65 13.28 -5.93
C SER A 164 2.91 13.69 -6.72
N SER A 165 2.94 13.53 -8.04
CA SER A 165 4.04 14.03 -8.88
C SER A 165 3.85 15.48 -9.33
N VAL A 166 2.61 15.98 -9.28
CA VAL A 166 2.26 17.33 -9.77
C VAL A 166 2.15 18.33 -8.62
N PHE A 167 1.74 17.86 -7.45
CA PHE A 167 1.53 18.67 -6.24
C PHE A 167 2.45 18.23 -5.11
#